data_89535486a70c4216da73dce959c06d8a
#
_entry.id   89535486a70c4216da73dce959c06d8a
#
_cell.length_a   1.000
_cell.length_b   1.000
_cell.length_c   1.000
_cell.angle_alpha   90.00
_cell.angle_beta   90.00
_cell.angle_gamma   90.00
#
_symmetry.space_group_name_H-M   'P 1'
#
loop_
_entity.id
_entity.type
_entity.pdbx_description
1 polymer ?
#
loop_
_entity_poly.entity_id
_entity_poly.type
_entity_poly.pdbx_seq_one_letter_code
_entity_poly.pdbx_strand_id
1 'polypeptide(L)'
;IRNRDALGRLPVAYFLTCLTLARPTEENRLKALRFLDPLHRNAPQVTPIDTGLFAGVLDYDKLSFMVRTVMKIKMKDKGVDEGDYRDWPSIRSWARDLAPRLLNGKDASL
;
A
#
# COMPACT_ATOMS: atom_id res chain seq x y z
N ILE A 1 10.07 -7.77 -12.05
CA ILE A 1 10.44 -8.44 -10.78
C ILE A 1 11.36 -9.61 -11.08
N ARG A 2 12.53 -9.57 -10.47
CA ARG A 2 13.60 -10.52 -10.78
C ARG A 2 13.33 -11.95 -10.27
N ASN A 3 12.69 -12.05 -9.11
CA ASN A 3 12.47 -13.35 -8.43
C ASN A 3 11.01 -13.79 -8.44
N ARG A 4 10.26 -13.38 -9.44
CA ARG A 4 8.81 -13.63 -9.50
C ARG A 4 8.43 -15.10 -9.46
N ASP A 5 9.22 -15.96 -10.09
CA ASP A 5 8.92 -17.40 -10.09
C ASP A 5 9.13 -18.03 -8.72
N ALA A 6 10.20 -17.62 -8.03
CA ALA A 6 10.44 -18.06 -6.66
C ALA A 6 9.36 -17.54 -5.70
N LEU A 7 8.96 -16.30 -5.85
CA LEU A 7 7.90 -15.69 -5.04
C LEU A 7 6.54 -16.36 -5.28
N GLY A 8 6.30 -16.86 -6.50
CA GLY A 8 5.06 -17.59 -6.81
C GLY A 8 4.91 -18.89 -6.04
N ARG A 9 5.99 -19.42 -5.46
CA ARG A 9 5.97 -20.65 -4.67
C ARG A 9 5.94 -20.39 -3.16
N LEU A 10 5.96 -19.13 -2.75
CA LEU A 10 5.99 -18.74 -1.33
C LEU A 10 4.69 -18.00 -0.98
N PRO A 11 4.30 -18.02 0.31
CA PRO A 11 3.24 -17.12 0.76
C PRO A 11 3.75 -15.69 0.70
N VAL A 12 3.01 -14.83 0.00
CA VAL A 12 3.39 -13.43 -0.23
C VAL A 12 2.20 -12.55 0.14
N ALA A 13 2.47 -11.43 0.78
CA ALA A 13 1.49 -10.38 1.00
C ALA A 13 2.04 -9.08 0.41
N TYR A 14 1.14 -8.25 -0.11
CA TYR A 14 1.48 -6.91 -0.55
C TYR A 14 0.97 -5.89 0.45
N PHE A 15 1.67 -4.79 0.58
CA PHE A 15 1.12 -3.62 1.26
C PHE A 15 1.49 -2.36 0.47
N LEU A 16 0.66 -1.36 0.62
CA LEU A 16 0.81 -0.07 -0.06
C LEU A 16 0.53 1.03 0.94
N THR A 17 1.38 2.06 0.94
CA THR A 17 1.10 3.30 1.66
C THR A 17 0.91 4.40 0.63
N CYS A 18 -0.15 5.18 0.77
CA CYS A 18 -0.38 6.30 -0.15
C CYS A 18 -1.28 7.36 0.47
N LEU A 19 -1.16 8.59 -0.02
CA LEU A 19 -1.94 9.71 0.46
C LEU A 19 -3.40 9.67 0.02
N THR A 20 -3.73 8.90 -1.00
CA THR A 20 -5.12 8.69 -1.42
C THR A 20 -5.96 8.16 -0.25
N LEU A 21 -5.36 7.35 0.62
CA LEU A 21 -6.04 6.76 1.77
C LEU A 21 -6.10 7.67 3.00
N ALA A 22 -5.57 8.89 2.92
CA ALA A 22 -5.82 9.90 3.95
C ALA A 22 -7.32 10.18 4.07
N ARG A 23 -8.07 9.98 3.01
CA ARG A 23 -9.53 9.97 3.00
C ARG A 23 -9.99 8.54 2.71
N PRO A 24 -10.35 7.75 3.71
CA PRO A 24 -10.61 6.32 3.54
C PRO A 24 -12.04 6.04 3.03
N THR A 25 -12.35 6.56 1.85
CA THR A 25 -13.61 6.26 1.17
C THR A 25 -13.46 4.98 0.35
N GLU A 26 -14.57 4.34 0.01
CA GLU A 26 -14.54 3.16 -0.86
C GLU A 26 -13.96 3.49 -2.24
N GLU A 27 -14.28 4.66 -2.77
CA GLU A 27 -13.72 5.11 -4.03
C GLU A 27 -12.20 5.21 -3.97
N ASN A 28 -11.66 5.82 -2.91
CA ASN A 28 -10.23 5.97 -2.72
C ASN A 28 -9.54 4.64 -2.46
N ARG A 29 -10.21 3.72 -1.78
CA ARG A 29 -9.71 2.37 -1.57
C ARG A 29 -9.54 1.63 -2.89
N LEU A 30 -10.53 1.73 -3.78
CA LEU A 30 -10.45 1.13 -5.11
C LEU A 30 -9.34 1.75 -5.96
N LYS A 31 -9.17 3.08 -5.87
CA LYS A 31 -8.05 3.76 -6.55
C LYS A 31 -6.71 3.25 -6.05
N ALA A 32 -6.56 3.08 -4.75
CA ALA A 32 -5.33 2.58 -4.15
C ALA A 32 -5.02 1.16 -4.63
N LEU A 33 -6.02 0.30 -4.72
CA LEU A 33 -5.83 -1.07 -5.23
C LEU A 33 -5.31 -1.06 -6.67
N ARG A 34 -5.74 -0.11 -7.49
CA ARG A 34 -5.27 -0.01 -8.88
C ARG A 34 -3.80 0.34 -8.98
N PHE A 35 -3.22 0.96 -7.96
CA PHE A 35 -1.78 1.25 -7.95
C PHE A 35 -0.94 -0.03 -7.95
N LEU A 36 -1.52 -1.16 -7.57
CA LEU A 36 -0.84 -2.45 -7.59
C LEU A 36 -0.97 -3.18 -8.93
N ASP A 37 -1.75 -2.67 -9.88
CA ASP A 37 -1.96 -3.32 -11.17
C ASP A 37 -0.65 -3.57 -11.93
N PRO A 38 0.32 -2.62 -12.00
CA PRO A 38 1.59 -2.91 -12.65
C PRO A 38 2.34 -4.08 -12.01
N LEU A 39 2.27 -4.21 -10.70
CA LEU A 39 2.90 -5.31 -9.98
C LEU A 39 2.26 -6.65 -10.35
N HIS A 40 0.94 -6.70 -10.39
CA HIS A 40 0.20 -7.90 -10.79
C HIS A 40 0.49 -8.29 -12.24
N ARG A 41 0.61 -7.32 -13.14
CA ARG A 41 0.94 -7.59 -14.54
C ARG A 41 2.36 -8.10 -14.72
N ASN A 42 3.31 -7.57 -13.93
CA ASN A 42 4.73 -7.93 -14.04
C ASN A 42 5.06 -9.23 -13.32
N ALA A 43 4.25 -9.66 -12.38
CA ALA A 43 4.44 -10.88 -11.61
C ALA A 43 3.12 -11.65 -11.45
N PRO A 44 2.53 -12.12 -12.55
CA PRO A 44 1.25 -12.85 -12.49
C PRO A 44 1.35 -14.19 -11.75
N GLN A 45 2.57 -14.71 -11.57
CA GLN A 45 2.82 -15.94 -10.82
C GLN A 45 2.55 -15.77 -9.32
N VAL A 46 2.59 -14.53 -8.83
CA VAL A 46 2.40 -14.22 -7.42
C VAL A 46 0.94 -13.91 -7.17
N THR A 47 0.31 -14.73 -6.32
CA THR A 47 -1.04 -14.47 -5.83
C THR A 47 -0.92 -14.10 -4.35
N PRO A 48 -1.09 -12.83 -4.00
CA PRO A 48 -0.92 -12.44 -2.60
C PRO A 48 -2.02 -13.05 -1.74
N ILE A 49 -1.65 -13.49 -0.54
CA ILE A 49 -2.62 -14.01 0.44
C ILE A 49 -3.39 -12.89 1.12
N ASP A 50 -2.86 -11.70 1.08
CA ASP A 50 -3.52 -10.50 1.61
C ASP A 50 -2.88 -9.25 1.02
N THR A 51 -3.62 -8.15 1.02
CA THR A 51 -3.15 -6.84 0.58
C THR A 51 -3.52 -5.81 1.64
N GLY A 52 -2.50 -5.18 2.24
CA GLY A 52 -2.69 -4.10 3.20
C GLY A 52 -2.67 -2.75 2.52
N LEU A 53 -3.65 -1.91 2.82
CA LEU A 53 -3.75 -0.56 2.29
C LEU A 53 -3.70 0.43 3.44
N PHE A 54 -2.71 1.31 3.45
CA PHE A 54 -2.48 2.23 4.56
C PHE A 54 -2.25 3.64 4.06
N ALA A 55 -2.70 4.62 4.86
CA ALA A 55 -2.40 6.02 4.60
C ALA A 55 -0.94 6.33 4.91
N GLY A 56 -0.38 7.29 4.20
CA GLY A 56 1.01 7.72 4.37
C GLY A 56 1.14 9.06 5.08
N VAL A 57 2.29 9.68 4.90
CA VAL A 57 2.65 10.97 5.49
C VAL A 57 2.84 11.99 4.38
N LEU A 58 2.30 13.19 4.58
CA LEU A 58 2.58 14.34 3.73
C LEU A 58 3.37 15.35 4.56
N ASP A 59 4.66 15.48 4.26
CA ASP A 59 5.55 16.43 4.92
C ASP A 59 6.27 17.23 3.84
N TYR A 60 5.83 18.46 3.64
CA TYR A 60 6.37 19.34 2.60
C TYR A 60 7.83 19.69 2.85
N ASP A 61 8.29 19.69 4.10
CA ASP A 61 9.68 20.04 4.42
C ASP A 61 10.69 19.03 3.88
N LYS A 62 10.24 17.79 3.62
CA LYS A 62 11.07 16.72 3.07
C LYS A 62 11.09 16.70 1.55
N LEU A 63 10.34 17.57 0.90
CA LEU A 63 10.23 17.60 -0.56
C LEU A 63 11.10 18.74 -1.12
N SER A 64 11.62 18.53 -2.34
CA SER A 64 12.30 19.59 -3.07
C SER A 64 11.32 20.72 -3.39
N PHE A 65 11.84 21.92 -3.64
CA PHE A 65 11.00 23.11 -3.89
C PHE A 65 9.97 22.87 -5.01
N MET A 66 10.42 22.31 -6.14
CA MET A 66 9.53 22.08 -7.29
C MET A 66 8.45 21.04 -6.99
N VAL A 67 8.86 19.92 -6.38
CA VAL A 67 7.92 18.86 -6.00
C VAL A 67 6.93 19.37 -4.96
N ARG A 68 7.42 20.15 -3.99
CA ARG A 68 6.58 20.77 -2.96
C ARG A 68 5.48 21.63 -3.57
N THR A 69 5.83 22.48 -4.53
CA THR A 69 4.86 23.37 -5.18
C THR A 69 3.79 22.58 -5.90
N VAL A 70 4.19 21.58 -6.69
CA VAL A 70 3.24 20.72 -7.44
C VAL A 70 2.34 19.95 -6.48
N MET A 71 2.91 19.39 -5.42
CA MET A 71 2.15 18.62 -4.44
C MET A 71 1.16 19.46 -3.67
N LYS A 72 1.53 20.70 -3.31
CA LYS A 72 0.61 21.63 -2.64
C LYS A 72 -0.63 21.89 -3.48
N ILE A 73 -0.44 22.12 -4.78
CA ILE A 73 -1.56 22.38 -5.69
C ILE A 73 -2.45 21.13 -5.80
N LYS A 74 -1.85 19.96 -6.03
CA LYS A 74 -2.61 18.69 -6.18
C LYS A 74 -3.36 18.32 -4.91
N MET A 75 -2.71 18.45 -3.75
CA MET A 75 -3.32 18.05 -2.49
C MET A 75 -4.43 19.01 -2.07
N LYS A 76 -4.27 20.30 -2.38
CA LYS A 76 -5.33 21.29 -2.15
C LYS A 76 -6.59 20.92 -2.93
N ASP A 77 -6.44 20.55 -4.20
CA ASP A 77 -7.57 20.14 -5.03
C ASP A 77 -8.25 18.88 -4.47
N LYS A 78 -7.47 17.95 -3.91
CA LYS A 78 -7.97 16.73 -3.29
C LYS A 78 -8.45 16.93 -1.86
N GLY A 79 -8.24 18.11 -1.28
CA GLY A 79 -8.61 18.41 0.09
C GLY A 79 -7.78 17.66 1.12
N VAL A 80 -6.51 17.36 0.82
CA VAL A 80 -5.58 16.69 1.73
C VAL A 80 -4.58 17.72 2.25
N ASP A 81 -4.54 17.91 3.57
CA ASP A 81 -3.60 18.79 4.23
C ASP A 81 -2.32 18.04 4.60
N GLU A 82 -1.25 18.82 4.88
CA GLU A 82 -0.02 18.27 5.43
C GLU A 82 -0.31 17.55 6.74
N GLY A 83 0.28 16.38 6.93
CA GLY A 83 0.10 15.63 8.16
C GLY A 83 0.54 14.18 8.04
N ASP A 84 0.50 13.50 9.17
CA ASP A 84 0.78 12.08 9.29
C ASP A 84 -0.55 11.34 9.39
N TYR A 85 -0.90 10.65 8.33
CA TYR A 85 -2.16 9.89 8.23
C TYR A 85 -1.98 8.41 8.56
N ARG A 86 -0.77 7.99 8.96
CA ARG A 86 -0.49 6.60 9.27
C ARG A 86 -1.26 6.18 10.52
N ASP A 87 -1.95 5.06 10.39
CA ASP A 87 -2.66 4.43 11.51
C ASP A 87 -1.83 3.23 11.99
N TRP A 88 -0.91 3.50 12.89
CA TRP A 88 0.00 2.48 13.41
C TRP A 88 -0.70 1.31 14.09
N PRO A 89 -1.76 1.51 14.88
CA PRO A 89 -2.52 0.37 15.43
C PRO A 89 -3.06 -0.55 14.34
N SER A 90 -3.63 0.00 13.27
CA SER A 90 -4.14 -0.81 12.15
C SER A 90 -3.02 -1.54 11.41
N ILE A 91 -1.87 -0.88 11.19
CA ILE A 91 -0.71 -1.49 10.56
C ILE A 91 -0.21 -2.67 11.39
N ARG A 92 -0.06 -2.46 12.70
CA ARG A 92 0.39 -3.52 13.60
C ARG A 92 -0.59 -4.68 13.69
N SER A 93 -1.88 -4.39 13.73
CA SER A 93 -2.93 -5.40 13.76
C SER A 93 -2.90 -6.26 12.50
N TRP A 94 -2.79 -5.61 11.34
CA TRP A 94 -2.68 -6.33 10.07
C TRP A 94 -1.45 -7.24 10.03
N ALA A 95 -0.30 -6.73 10.44
CA ALA A 95 0.95 -7.52 10.47
C ALA A 95 0.85 -8.69 11.43
N ARG A 96 0.25 -8.49 12.60
CA ARG A 96 0.05 -9.53 13.61
C ARG A 96 -0.85 -10.65 13.09
N ASP A 97 -1.93 -10.29 12.42
CA ASP A 97 -2.87 -11.27 11.88
C ASP A 97 -2.29 -12.00 10.66
N LEU A 98 -1.41 -11.34 9.92
CA LEU A 98 -0.76 -11.88 8.74
C LEU A 98 0.34 -12.89 9.09
N ALA A 99 1.09 -12.65 10.16
CA ALA A 99 2.28 -13.43 10.48
C ALA A 99 2.04 -14.95 10.53
N PRO A 100 1.01 -15.48 11.24
CA PRO A 100 0.75 -16.91 11.24
C PRO A 100 0.38 -17.45 9.86
N ARG A 101 -0.28 -16.66 9.04
CA ARG A 101 -0.65 -17.06 7.67
C ARG A 101 0.58 -17.21 6.77
N LEU A 102 1.57 -16.32 6.94
CA LEU A 102 2.85 -16.43 6.24
C LEU A 102 3.66 -17.64 6.70
N LEU A 103 3.65 -17.91 8.01
CA LEU A 103 4.39 -19.04 8.58
C LEU A 103 3.78 -20.39 8.19
N ASN A 104 2.46 -20.46 8.05
CA ASN A 104 1.76 -21.68 7.67
C ASN A 104 1.81 -21.96 6.17
N GLY A 105 2.20 -20.97 5.37
CA GLY A 105 2.40 -21.14 3.92
C GLY A 105 1.17 -21.63 3.19
N LYS A 106 1.15 -22.93 2.87
CA LYS A 106 0.09 -23.53 2.06
C LYS A 106 -1.31 -23.40 2.67
N ASP A 107 -1.41 -23.43 3.99
CA ASP A 107 -2.71 -23.33 4.66
C ASP A 107 -3.36 -21.98 4.41
N ALA A 108 -2.56 -20.94 4.26
CA ALA A 108 -3.05 -19.61 3.98
C ALA A 108 -3.55 -19.44 2.53
N SER A 109 -3.08 -20.27 1.60
CA SER A 109 -3.44 -20.19 0.19
C SER A 109 -4.64 -21.07 -0.18
N LEU A 110 -5.15 -21.81 0.77
CA LEU A 110 -6.36 -22.61 0.60
C LEU A 110 -7.61 -21.78 0.90
#